data_d8b757f3337d562e2ec8111a30d34869
#
_entry.id   d8b757f3337d562e2ec8111a30d34869
#
_cell.length_a   1.000
_cell.length_b   1.000
_cell.length_c   1.000
_cell.angle_alpha   90.00
_cell.angle_beta   90.00
_cell.angle_gamma   90.00
#
_symmetry.space_group_name_H-M   'P 1'
#
loop_
_entity.id
_entity.type
_entity.pdbx_description
1 polymer ?
#
loop_
_entity_poly.entity_id
_entity_poly.type
_entity_poly.pdbx_seq_one_letter_code
_entity_poly.pdbx_strand_id
1 'polypeptide(L)'
;MKNFIQKKWIRLMSSSNIMKINYFYHKLFGEKDLGNIGFNFTDKPSRAKVVQDIINIKKYKSYLEIGTFKDELFNEIICEKKVGVDPFSGGTVRKTSDEFFSTNNQKFD
;
A
#
# COMPACT_ATOMS: atom_id res chain seq x y z
N MET A 1 30.71 -5.11 -4.75
CA MET A 1 30.77 -6.28 -5.64
C MET A 1 29.58 -7.20 -5.56
N LYS A 2 29.05 -7.53 -4.39
CA LYS A 2 27.86 -8.39 -4.24
C LYS A 2 26.62 -7.85 -4.98
N ASN A 3 26.41 -6.53 -5.03
CA ASN A 3 25.24 -5.92 -5.68
C ASN A 3 25.25 -6.00 -7.21
N PHE A 4 26.42 -6.08 -7.83
CA PHE A 4 26.53 -6.16 -9.29
C PHE A 4 26.23 -7.58 -9.80
N ILE A 5 26.71 -8.60 -9.12
CA ILE A 5 26.46 -10.01 -9.44
C ILE A 5 24.98 -10.33 -9.21
N GLN A 6 24.38 -9.88 -8.10
CA GLN A 6 22.95 -10.04 -7.84
C GLN A 6 22.08 -9.40 -8.91
N LYS A 7 22.38 -8.16 -9.33
CA LYS A 7 21.62 -7.47 -10.39
C LYS A 7 21.69 -8.18 -11.75
N LYS A 8 22.81 -8.79 -12.07
CA LYS A 8 22.99 -9.52 -13.33
C LYS A 8 22.20 -10.84 -13.33
N TRP A 9 22.17 -11.55 -12.21
CA TRP A 9 21.40 -12.79 -12.06
C TRP A 9 19.88 -12.54 -12.05
N ILE A 10 19.45 -11.49 -11.40
CA ILE A 10 18.04 -11.10 -11.34
C ILE A 10 17.48 -10.79 -12.73
N ARG A 11 18.27 -10.23 -13.64
CA ARG A 11 17.85 -9.95 -15.01
C ARG A 11 17.66 -11.20 -15.88
N LEU A 12 18.25 -12.32 -15.50
CA LEU A 12 18.23 -13.55 -16.27
C LEU A 12 17.17 -14.56 -15.81
N MET A 13 16.45 -14.26 -14.71
CA MET A 13 15.52 -15.19 -14.10
C MET A 13 14.07 -14.68 -14.18
N SER A 14 13.13 -15.63 -14.36
CA SER A 14 11.71 -15.33 -14.20
C SER A 14 11.40 -14.94 -12.74
N SER A 15 10.37 -14.11 -12.54
CA SER A 15 9.94 -13.65 -11.19
C SER A 15 9.68 -14.81 -10.22
N SER A 16 9.14 -15.93 -10.70
CA SER A 16 8.91 -17.12 -9.88
C SER A 16 10.20 -17.77 -9.36
N ASN A 17 11.24 -17.76 -10.16
CA ASN A 17 12.55 -18.30 -9.78
C ASN A 17 13.27 -17.38 -8.79
N ILE A 18 13.11 -16.07 -8.94
CA ILE A 18 13.64 -15.08 -7.99
C ILE A 18 13.04 -15.29 -6.60
N MET A 19 11.75 -15.50 -6.51
CA MET A 19 11.08 -15.77 -5.23
C MET A 19 11.58 -17.06 -4.58
N LYS A 20 11.77 -18.12 -5.35
CA LYS A 20 12.32 -19.41 -4.85
C LYS A 20 13.75 -19.26 -4.35
N ILE A 21 14.59 -18.51 -5.05
CA ILE A 21 15.98 -18.26 -4.66
C ILE A 21 16.05 -17.40 -3.41
N ASN A 22 15.25 -16.36 -3.31
CA ASN A 22 15.16 -15.55 -2.11
C ASN A 22 14.72 -16.39 -0.90
N TYR A 23 13.69 -17.21 -1.06
CA TYR A 23 13.25 -18.13 -0.02
C TYR A 23 14.36 -19.07 0.42
N PHE A 24 15.10 -19.67 -0.54
CA PHE A 24 16.19 -20.60 -0.28
C PHE A 24 17.38 -19.89 0.38
N TYR A 25 17.71 -18.67 -0.07
CA TYR A 25 18.76 -17.85 0.51
C TYR A 25 18.44 -17.51 1.98
N HIS A 26 17.24 -17.06 2.27
CA HIS A 26 16.79 -16.78 3.63
C HIS A 26 16.75 -18.04 4.51
N LYS A 27 16.45 -19.19 3.93
CA LYS A 27 16.45 -20.45 4.66
C LYS A 27 17.87 -20.94 5.01
N LEU A 28 18.85 -20.72 4.13
CA LEU A 28 20.24 -21.18 4.32
C LEU A 28 21.09 -20.22 5.15
N PHE A 29 20.90 -18.93 4.96
CA PHE A 29 21.71 -17.90 5.59
C PHE A 29 20.87 -17.11 6.62
N GLY A 30 19.75 -17.68 6.99
CA GLY A 30 18.73 -17.13 7.81
C GLY A 30 19.12 -15.90 8.61
N GLU A 31 18.64 -14.74 8.20
CA GLU A 31 18.22 -13.82 9.23
C GLU A 31 17.43 -14.68 10.23
N LYS A 32 17.82 -14.65 11.50
CA LYS A 32 17.08 -15.34 12.55
C LYS A 32 15.61 -15.22 12.17
N ASP A 33 14.97 -16.36 11.97
CA ASP A 33 13.54 -16.38 11.88
C ASP A 33 13.06 -15.45 12.99
N LEU A 34 12.65 -14.25 12.61
CA LEU A 34 12.03 -13.31 13.54
C LEU A 34 10.68 -13.88 13.97
N GLY A 35 10.60 -15.23 13.92
CA GLY A 35 9.49 -16.09 14.15
C GLY A 35 8.54 -15.45 15.09
N ASN A 36 7.32 -15.29 14.73
CA ASN A 36 6.26 -14.74 15.57
C ASN A 36 6.68 -13.49 16.37
N ILE A 37 7.26 -12.49 15.71
CA ILE A 37 7.05 -11.15 16.19
C ILE A 37 5.56 -10.90 15.92
N GLY A 38 4.76 -11.41 16.84
CA GLY A 38 3.33 -11.13 16.84
C GLY A 38 3.18 -9.63 17.03
N PHE A 39 3.04 -8.92 15.92
CA PHE A 39 2.62 -7.51 16.00
C PHE A 39 1.23 -7.52 16.60
N ASN A 40 1.14 -7.17 17.87
CA ASN A 40 -0.14 -6.95 18.49
C ASN A 40 -0.69 -5.60 18.05
N PHE A 41 -1.59 -5.61 17.08
CA PHE A 41 -2.25 -4.40 16.60
C PHE A 41 -3.46 -3.99 17.45
N THR A 42 -3.82 -4.77 18.48
CA THR A 42 -5.01 -4.48 19.29
C THR A 42 -4.87 -3.23 20.15
N ASP A 43 -3.66 -2.86 20.53
CA ASP A 43 -3.34 -1.65 21.31
C ASP A 43 -2.97 -0.45 20.42
N LYS A 44 -2.97 -0.63 19.10
CA LYS A 44 -2.66 0.42 18.13
C LYS A 44 -3.94 1.06 17.60
N PRO A 45 -3.92 2.35 17.28
CA PRO A 45 -5.05 2.98 16.62
C PRO A 45 -5.30 2.34 15.24
N SER A 46 -6.57 2.26 14.83
CA SER A 46 -6.91 1.81 13.49
C SER A 46 -6.40 2.79 12.42
N ARG A 47 -6.24 2.31 11.18
CA ARG A 47 -5.87 3.18 10.05
C ARG A 47 -6.86 4.34 9.89
N ALA A 48 -8.14 4.04 10.01
CA ALA A 48 -9.21 5.04 9.92
C ALA A 48 -9.05 6.13 10.99
N LYS A 49 -8.74 5.74 12.22
CA LYS A 49 -8.51 6.72 13.30
C LYS A 49 -7.31 7.61 13.01
N VAL A 50 -6.19 7.06 12.57
CA VAL A 50 -4.98 7.84 12.25
C VAL A 50 -5.26 8.84 11.13
N VAL A 51 -5.89 8.40 10.05
CA VAL A 51 -6.25 9.28 8.92
C VAL A 51 -7.23 10.35 9.35
N GLN A 52 -8.26 9.98 10.11
CA GLN A 52 -9.26 10.94 10.59
C GLN A 52 -8.67 11.98 11.55
N ASP A 53 -7.77 11.58 12.43
CA ASP A 53 -7.08 12.50 13.33
C ASP A 53 -6.23 13.51 12.55
N ILE A 54 -5.54 13.08 11.50
CA ILE A 54 -4.77 13.98 10.63
C ILE A 54 -5.69 14.98 9.92
N ILE A 55 -6.80 14.51 9.35
CA ILE A 55 -7.78 15.36 8.67
C ILE A 55 -8.30 16.41 9.64
N ASN A 56 -8.65 16.02 10.86
CA ASN A 56 -9.21 16.90 11.86
C ASN A 56 -8.20 17.94 12.38
N ILE A 57 -6.97 17.50 12.67
CA ILE A 57 -5.90 18.38 13.20
C ILE A 57 -5.48 19.40 12.13
N LYS A 58 -5.30 18.96 10.90
CA LYS A 58 -4.89 19.81 9.77
C LYS A 58 -6.05 20.58 9.14
N LYS A 59 -7.28 20.24 9.50
CA LYS A 59 -8.52 20.82 8.92
C LYS A 59 -8.59 20.62 7.40
N TYR A 60 -8.14 19.46 6.94
CA TYR A 60 -8.22 19.11 5.53
C TYR A 60 -9.66 18.92 5.08
N LYS A 61 -9.96 19.33 3.88
CA LYS A 61 -11.33 19.29 3.32
C LYS A 61 -11.50 18.27 2.20
N SER A 62 -10.41 17.70 1.73
CA SER A 62 -10.43 16.71 0.66
C SER A 62 -9.62 15.48 1.04
N TYR A 63 -10.11 14.32 0.60
CA TYR A 63 -9.49 13.01 0.83
C TYR A 63 -9.51 12.18 -0.44
N LEU A 64 -8.37 11.71 -0.84
CA LEU A 64 -8.20 10.81 -1.98
C LEU A 64 -7.66 9.47 -1.49
N GLU A 65 -8.34 8.39 -1.83
CA GLU A 65 -7.90 7.02 -1.58
C GLU A 65 -7.69 6.28 -2.89
N ILE A 66 -6.52 5.71 -3.07
CA ILE A 66 -6.18 4.87 -4.21
C ILE A 66 -6.19 3.41 -3.75
N GLY A 67 -6.98 2.57 -4.42
CA GLY A 67 -7.15 1.18 -4.05
C GLY A 67 -8.14 0.98 -2.91
N THR A 68 -9.38 1.37 -3.11
CA THR A 68 -10.43 1.32 -2.07
C THR A 68 -10.93 -0.09 -1.80
N PHE A 69 -10.83 -0.98 -2.76
CA PHE A 69 -11.25 -2.39 -2.67
C PHE A 69 -12.68 -2.56 -2.14
N LYS A 70 -12.84 -2.96 -0.88
CA LYS A 70 -14.16 -3.12 -0.23
C LYS A 70 -14.68 -1.86 0.47
N ASP A 71 -14.00 -0.74 0.30
CA ASP A 71 -14.35 0.54 0.92
C ASP A 71 -14.32 0.57 2.47
N GLU A 72 -13.65 -0.37 3.09
CA GLU A 72 -13.59 -0.43 4.56
C GLU A 72 -13.04 0.87 5.14
N LEU A 73 -11.86 1.29 4.71
CA LEU A 73 -11.28 2.57 5.15
C LEU A 73 -12.05 3.76 4.59
N PHE A 74 -12.36 3.74 3.30
CA PHE A 74 -13.02 4.84 2.61
C PHE A 74 -14.36 5.24 3.25
N ASN A 75 -15.16 4.26 3.67
CA ASN A 75 -16.44 4.51 4.31
C ASN A 75 -16.32 5.07 5.74
N GLU A 76 -15.24 4.72 6.45
CA GLU A 76 -15.03 5.22 7.82
C GLU A 76 -14.54 6.67 7.85
N ILE A 77 -13.90 7.16 6.80
CA ILE A 77 -13.37 8.52 6.76
C ILE A 77 -14.48 9.53 6.53
N ILE A 78 -14.53 10.55 7.39
CA ILE A 78 -15.43 11.69 7.29
C ILE A 78 -14.61 12.89 6.80
N CYS A 79 -14.92 13.35 5.59
CA CYS A 79 -14.30 14.50 4.98
C CYS A 79 -15.30 15.18 4.05
N GLU A 80 -15.22 16.48 3.89
CA GLU A 80 -16.15 17.26 3.07
C GLU A 80 -16.18 16.75 1.62
N LYS A 81 -15.03 16.45 1.06
CA LYS A 81 -14.87 15.88 -0.28
C LYS A 81 -14.06 14.59 -0.20
N LYS A 82 -14.65 13.49 -0.66
CA LYS A 82 -13.98 12.20 -0.74
C LYS A 82 -13.99 11.66 -2.17
N VAL A 83 -12.86 11.20 -2.63
CA VAL A 83 -12.71 10.48 -3.89
C VAL A 83 -11.96 9.19 -3.64
N GLY A 84 -12.54 8.07 -4.01
CA GLY A 84 -11.94 6.74 -3.96
C GLY A 84 -11.74 6.21 -5.36
N VAL A 85 -10.55 5.75 -5.67
CA VAL A 85 -10.17 5.24 -6.99
C VAL A 85 -9.81 3.76 -6.88
N ASP A 86 -10.50 2.93 -7.64
CA ASP A 86 -10.20 1.51 -7.74
C ASP A 86 -10.60 0.99 -9.13
N PRO A 87 -9.77 0.17 -9.79
CA PRO A 87 -10.09 -0.32 -11.13
C PRO A 87 -11.18 -1.40 -11.15
N PHE A 88 -11.43 -2.08 -10.03
CA PHE A 88 -12.29 -3.26 -9.99
C PHE A 88 -13.50 -3.13 -9.09
N SER A 89 -13.36 -2.51 -7.93
CA SER A 89 -14.41 -2.50 -6.91
C SER A 89 -14.32 -1.28 -6.01
N GLY A 90 -15.45 -0.92 -5.40
CA GLY A 90 -15.51 0.19 -4.45
C GLY A 90 -15.20 1.54 -5.08
N GLY A 91 -15.03 2.54 -4.23
CA GLY A 91 -14.69 3.90 -4.61
C GLY A 91 -15.76 4.64 -5.39
N THR A 92 -15.41 5.83 -5.83
CA THR A 92 -16.28 6.70 -6.63
C THR A 92 -15.83 6.80 -8.08
N VAL A 93 -14.61 6.40 -8.38
CA VAL A 93 -14.00 6.47 -9.71
C VAL A 93 -13.44 5.10 -10.10
N ARG A 94 -13.90 4.56 -11.22
CA ARG A 94 -13.48 3.27 -11.76
C ARG A 94 -12.33 3.45 -12.74
N LYS A 95 -11.11 3.58 -12.20
CA LYS A 95 -9.87 3.77 -12.98
C LYS A 95 -8.69 3.13 -12.25
N THR A 96 -7.63 2.85 -12.99
CA THR A 96 -6.32 2.60 -12.39
C THR A 96 -5.74 3.90 -11.84
N SER A 97 -4.75 3.81 -10.97
CA SER A 97 -4.05 5.00 -10.47
C SER A 97 -3.43 5.82 -11.59
N ASP A 98 -2.80 5.17 -12.56
CA ASP A 98 -2.17 5.83 -13.70
C ASP A 98 -3.19 6.60 -14.55
N GLU A 99 -4.32 5.99 -14.87
CA GLU A 99 -5.41 6.64 -15.59
C GLU A 99 -5.98 7.82 -14.81
N PHE A 100 -6.18 7.64 -13.50
CA PHE A 100 -6.69 8.71 -12.66
C PHE A 100 -5.76 9.91 -12.64
N PHE A 101 -4.47 9.72 -12.36
CA PHE A 101 -3.51 10.83 -12.29
C PHE A 101 -3.24 11.47 -13.64
N SER A 102 -3.34 10.74 -14.74
CA SER A 102 -3.18 11.32 -16.08
C SER A 102 -4.36 12.20 -16.52
N THR A 103 -5.55 11.96 -15.97
CA THR A 103 -6.78 12.68 -16.36
C THR A 103 -7.32 13.60 -15.26
N ASN A 104 -6.77 13.54 -14.05
CA ASN A 104 -7.25 14.30 -12.92
C ASN A 104 -6.72 15.73 -12.92
N ASN A 105 -7.63 16.70 -12.83
CA ASN A 105 -7.32 18.13 -12.69
C ASN A 105 -7.61 18.67 -11.29
N GLN A 106 -8.07 17.85 -10.37
CA GLN A 106 -8.39 18.24 -9.01
C GLN A 106 -7.18 18.14 -8.11
N LYS A 107 -7.08 19.05 -7.16
CA LYS A 107 -6.09 19.00 -6.07
C LYS A 107 -6.75 18.48 -4.81
N PHE A 108 -5.99 17.74 -4.04
CA PHE A 108 -6.39 17.20 -2.74
C PHE A 108 -5.45 17.70 -1.65
N ASP A 109 -5.94 17.82 -0.43
CA ASP A 109 -5.12 18.14 0.73
C ASP A 109 -4.31 16.90 1.14
#